data_a7d24f25d4190ab2b3f6645eb80d8dc7
#
_entry.id   a7d24f25d4190ab2b3f6645eb80d8dc7
#
_cell.length_a   1.000
_cell.length_b   1.000
_cell.length_c   1.000
_cell.angle_alpha   90.00
_cell.angle_beta   90.00
_cell.angle_gamma   90.00
#
_symmetry.space_group_name_H-M   'P 1'
#
loop_
_entity.id
_entity.type
_entity.pdbx_description
1 polymer ?
#
loop_
_entity_poly.entity_id
_entity_poly.type
_entity_poly.pdbx_seq_one_letter_code
_entity_poly.pdbx_strand_id
1 'polypeptide(L)'
;MPIVAGEVARFTGQSLVAIQAVLDEEYWDEITDALAALGHEVLHVLVESDESVMRERIVADEVEQGARQWRLDHLATYARARGWMRARADLVVDATDLAPEEAADRVWVHVAERWASAAGR
;
A
#
# COMPACT_ATOMS: atom_id res chain seq x y z
N MET A 1 15.08 -1.93 -4.74
CA MET A 1 14.17 -1.01 -4.02
C MET A 1 14.07 -1.29 -2.54
N PRO A 2 13.71 -2.51 -2.04
CA PRO A 2 13.56 -2.70 -0.58
C PRO A 2 14.86 -2.49 0.20
N ILE A 3 15.99 -2.87 -0.34
CA ILE A 3 17.30 -2.67 0.30
C ILE A 3 17.61 -1.19 0.48
N VAL A 4 17.37 -0.38 -0.57
CA VAL A 4 17.60 1.07 -0.53
C VAL A 4 16.71 1.73 0.52
N ALA A 5 15.43 1.40 0.55
CA ALA A 5 14.48 1.92 1.53
C ALA A 5 14.92 1.57 2.96
N GLY A 6 15.34 0.33 3.19
CA GLY A 6 15.83 -0.13 4.49
C GLY A 6 17.08 0.60 4.94
N GLU A 7 18.01 0.85 4.03
CA GLU A 7 19.25 1.59 4.32
C GLU A 7 18.97 3.05 4.65
N VAL A 8 18.07 3.70 3.92
CA VAL A 8 17.67 5.08 4.20
C VAL A 8 17.03 5.18 5.57
N ALA A 9 16.10 4.29 5.92
CA ALA A 9 15.46 4.28 7.22
C ALA A 9 16.46 4.08 8.35
N ARG A 10 17.44 3.18 8.17
CA ARG A 10 18.47 2.93 9.15
C ARG A 10 19.35 4.15 9.35
N PHE A 11 19.73 4.82 8.28
CA PHE A 11 20.61 5.99 8.33
C PHE A 11 19.93 7.19 8.98
N THR A 12 18.68 7.45 8.63
CA THR A 12 17.93 8.61 9.13
C THR A 12 17.25 8.39 10.45
N GLY A 13 17.00 7.13 10.85
CA GLY A 13 16.20 6.78 12.01
C GLY A 13 14.72 7.13 11.87
N GLN A 14 14.26 7.41 10.67
CA GLN A 14 12.88 7.82 10.38
C GLN A 14 12.09 6.69 9.78
N SER A 15 10.77 6.72 10.00
CA SER A 15 9.84 5.83 9.32
C SER A 15 9.65 6.28 7.87
N LEU A 16 9.52 5.30 6.98
CA LEU A 16 9.30 5.55 5.55
C LEU A 16 7.92 5.08 5.15
N VAL A 17 7.29 5.84 4.26
CA VAL A 17 6.04 5.44 3.60
C VAL A 17 6.37 5.18 2.14
N ALA A 18 6.09 3.96 1.67
CA ALA A 18 6.26 3.58 0.27
C ALA A 18 4.89 3.30 -0.34
N ILE A 19 4.57 4.01 -1.41
CA ILE A 19 3.32 3.83 -2.14
C ILE A 19 3.65 3.07 -3.41
N GLN A 20 3.20 1.81 -3.50
CA GLN A 20 3.49 0.94 -4.64
C GLN A 20 2.31 0.02 -4.93
N ALA A 21 2.15 -0.33 -6.20
CA ALA A 21 1.24 -1.38 -6.63
C ALA A 21 2.06 -2.66 -6.83
N VAL A 22 2.03 -3.56 -5.85
CA VAL A 22 2.71 -4.86 -5.92
C VAL A 22 1.63 -5.93 -6.10
N LEU A 23 1.57 -6.53 -7.27
CA LEU A 23 0.53 -7.49 -7.64
C LEU A 23 1.05 -8.93 -7.72
N ASP A 24 2.31 -9.15 -7.40
CA ASP A 24 2.97 -10.47 -7.37
C ASP A 24 3.30 -10.85 -5.93
N GLU A 25 2.74 -11.95 -5.46
CA GLU A 25 2.89 -12.40 -4.08
C GLU A 25 4.34 -12.75 -3.73
N GLU A 26 5.06 -13.43 -4.62
CA GLU A 26 6.46 -13.80 -4.38
C GLU A 26 7.32 -12.54 -4.25
N TYR A 27 7.11 -11.56 -5.10
CA TYR A 27 7.84 -10.30 -5.04
C TYR A 27 7.54 -9.54 -3.75
N TRP A 28 6.28 -9.55 -3.31
CA TRP A 28 5.89 -8.95 -2.04
C TRP A 28 6.62 -9.63 -0.87
N ASP A 29 6.68 -10.95 -0.87
CA ASP A 29 7.38 -11.70 0.16
C ASP A 29 8.87 -11.40 0.17
N GLU A 30 9.51 -11.28 -0.99
CA GLU A 30 10.92 -10.89 -1.10
C GLU A 30 11.17 -9.51 -0.48
N ILE A 31 10.30 -8.53 -0.77
CA ILE A 31 10.42 -7.18 -0.21
C ILE A 31 10.30 -7.20 1.30
N THR A 32 9.27 -7.83 1.82
CA THR A 32 9.00 -7.84 3.27
C THR A 32 10.04 -8.65 4.03
N ASP A 33 10.50 -9.77 3.49
CA ASP A 33 11.54 -10.58 4.11
C ASP A 33 12.87 -9.83 4.14
N ALA A 34 13.21 -9.11 3.08
CA ALA A 34 14.44 -8.31 3.03
C ALA A 34 14.43 -7.19 4.06
N LEU A 35 13.30 -6.50 4.21
CA LEU A 35 13.15 -5.44 5.21
C LEU A 35 13.18 -5.98 6.63
N ALA A 36 12.54 -7.12 6.88
CA ALA A 36 12.58 -7.79 8.19
C ALA A 36 13.99 -8.21 8.55
N ALA A 37 14.76 -8.73 7.59
CA ALA A 37 16.17 -9.12 7.81
C ALA A 37 17.04 -7.93 8.19
N LEU A 38 16.67 -6.72 7.77
CA LEU A 38 17.36 -5.48 8.14
C LEU A 38 16.85 -4.90 9.46
N GLY A 39 15.93 -5.57 10.16
CA GLY A 39 15.40 -5.15 11.44
C GLY A 39 14.24 -4.16 11.35
N HIS A 40 13.61 -4.01 10.18
CA HIS A 40 12.49 -3.09 10.00
C HIS A 40 11.16 -3.79 10.19
N GLU A 41 10.24 -3.15 10.91
CA GLU A 41 8.85 -3.56 10.97
C GLU A 41 8.13 -2.98 9.75
N VAL A 42 7.41 -3.84 9.02
CA VAL A 42 6.62 -3.44 7.85
C VAL A 42 5.14 -3.44 8.23
N LEU A 43 4.49 -2.29 8.06
CA LEU A 43 3.06 -2.18 8.21
C LEU A 43 2.44 -2.13 6.81
N HIS A 44 1.71 -3.18 6.45
CA HIS A 44 1.08 -3.29 5.14
C HIS A 44 -0.35 -2.76 5.18
N VAL A 45 -0.58 -1.66 4.50
CA VAL A 45 -1.91 -1.07 4.34
C VAL A 45 -2.36 -1.27 2.89
N LEU A 46 -3.49 -1.93 2.72
CA LEU A 46 -4.12 -2.10 1.42
C LEU A 46 -5.29 -1.12 1.31
N VAL A 47 -5.21 -0.22 0.33
CA VAL A 47 -6.31 0.68 -0.01
C VAL A 47 -6.95 0.15 -1.27
N GLU A 48 -8.23 -0.17 -1.22
CA GLU A 48 -8.95 -0.74 -2.35
C GLU A 48 -10.29 -0.07 -2.57
N SER A 49 -10.87 -0.29 -3.75
CA SER A 49 -12.20 0.20 -4.12
C SER A 49 -12.87 -0.84 -5.01
N ASP A 50 -14.18 -0.76 -5.19
CA ASP A 50 -14.89 -1.57 -6.15
C ASP A 50 -14.32 -1.33 -7.56
N GLU A 51 -14.28 -2.38 -8.39
CA GLU A 51 -13.69 -2.28 -9.73
C GLU A 51 -14.35 -1.18 -10.58
N SER A 52 -15.66 -1.06 -10.51
CA SER A 52 -16.39 -0.01 -11.24
C SER A 52 -15.94 1.39 -10.84
N VAL A 53 -15.74 1.62 -9.53
CA VAL A 53 -15.27 2.91 -9.00
C VAL A 53 -13.82 3.16 -9.40
N MET A 54 -12.96 2.14 -9.34
CA MET A 54 -11.58 2.27 -9.80
C MET A 54 -11.52 2.65 -11.27
N ARG A 55 -12.32 2.00 -12.10
CA ARG A 55 -12.40 2.30 -13.53
C ARG A 55 -12.84 3.73 -13.81
N GLU A 56 -13.87 4.19 -13.11
CA GLU A 56 -14.34 5.57 -13.21
C GLU A 56 -13.26 6.57 -12.83
N ARG A 57 -12.56 6.33 -11.74
CA ARG A 57 -11.48 7.21 -11.26
C ARG A 57 -10.31 7.25 -12.22
N ILE A 58 -9.93 6.12 -12.80
CA ILE A 58 -8.86 6.05 -13.79
C ILE A 58 -9.23 6.86 -15.04
N VAL A 59 -10.46 6.70 -15.54
CA VAL A 59 -10.94 7.40 -16.73
C VAL A 59 -11.04 8.91 -16.47
N ALA A 60 -11.46 9.30 -15.29
CA ALA A 60 -11.63 10.71 -14.91
C ALA A 60 -10.32 11.42 -14.56
N ASP A 61 -9.23 10.69 -14.36
CA ASP A 61 -7.94 11.27 -13.99
C ASP A 61 -7.33 12.03 -15.18
N GLU A 62 -7.27 13.35 -15.06
CA GLU A 62 -6.72 14.23 -16.09
C GLU A 62 -5.21 14.45 -15.93
N VAL A 63 -4.66 14.13 -14.77
CA VAL A 63 -3.23 14.34 -14.45
C VAL A 63 -2.37 13.23 -15.04
N GLU A 64 -2.80 11.98 -14.92
CA GLU A 64 -2.06 10.79 -15.34
C GLU A 64 -2.64 10.15 -16.60
N GLN A 65 -3.00 10.96 -17.59
CA GLN A 65 -3.62 10.47 -18.83
C GLN A 65 -2.75 9.46 -19.58
N GLY A 66 -1.43 9.63 -19.56
CA GLY A 66 -0.50 8.73 -20.24
C GLY A 66 -0.49 7.31 -19.68
N ALA A 67 -0.84 7.13 -18.41
CA ALA A 67 -0.90 5.83 -17.75
C ALA A 67 -2.30 5.20 -17.77
N ARG A 68 -3.30 5.88 -18.35
CA ARG A 68 -4.69 5.44 -18.30
C ARG A 68 -4.88 4.01 -18.80
N GLN A 69 -4.40 3.72 -20.01
CA GLN A 69 -4.60 2.41 -20.61
C GLN A 69 -3.87 1.31 -19.82
N TRP A 70 -2.67 1.58 -19.37
CA TRP A 70 -1.92 0.64 -18.52
C TRP A 70 -2.69 0.32 -17.23
N ARG A 71 -3.23 1.35 -16.58
CA ARG A 71 -4.00 1.17 -15.35
C ARG A 71 -5.27 0.38 -15.59
N LEU A 72 -6.00 0.65 -16.69
CA LEU A 72 -7.20 -0.10 -17.06
C LEU A 72 -6.87 -1.57 -17.34
N ASP A 73 -5.77 -1.84 -18.03
CA ASP A 73 -5.34 -3.19 -18.36
C ASP A 73 -4.95 -4.00 -17.11
N HIS A 74 -4.53 -3.33 -16.04
CA HIS A 74 -4.11 -3.97 -14.80
C HIS A 74 -5.24 -4.21 -13.79
N LEU A 75 -6.48 -3.78 -14.09
CA LEU A 75 -7.62 -4.05 -13.21
C LEU A 75 -7.86 -5.54 -13.01
N ALA A 76 -7.75 -6.34 -14.08
CA ALA A 76 -7.91 -7.80 -14.00
C ALA A 76 -6.79 -8.45 -13.17
N THR A 77 -5.55 -7.98 -13.32
CA THR A 77 -4.41 -8.45 -12.54
C THR A 77 -4.61 -8.15 -11.05
N TYR A 78 -5.09 -6.95 -10.74
CA TYR A 78 -5.43 -6.58 -9.38
C TYR A 78 -6.53 -7.47 -8.80
N ALA A 79 -7.58 -7.73 -9.57
CA ALA A 79 -8.68 -8.60 -9.13
C ALA A 79 -8.18 -10.01 -8.76
N ARG A 80 -7.22 -10.55 -9.52
CA ARG A 80 -6.61 -11.85 -9.21
C ARG A 80 -5.72 -11.80 -7.96
N ALA A 81 -5.05 -10.69 -7.71
CA ALA A 81 -4.15 -10.52 -6.57
C ALA A 81 -4.88 -10.21 -5.27
N ARG A 82 -6.12 -9.76 -5.33
CA ARG A 82 -6.89 -9.26 -4.19
C ARG A 82 -6.92 -10.23 -3.00
N GLY A 83 -7.04 -11.52 -3.26
CA GLY A 83 -7.12 -12.53 -2.20
C GLY A 83 -5.88 -12.57 -1.32
N TRP A 84 -4.70 -12.66 -1.91
CA TRP A 84 -3.45 -12.71 -1.16
C TRP A 84 -3.11 -11.34 -0.55
N MET A 85 -3.43 -10.26 -1.25
CA MET A 85 -3.17 -8.91 -0.75
C MET A 85 -3.96 -8.63 0.54
N ARG A 86 -5.24 -8.99 0.57
CA ARG A 86 -6.06 -8.87 1.77
C ARG A 86 -5.56 -9.74 2.91
N ALA A 87 -5.17 -10.96 2.60
CA ALA A 87 -4.68 -11.91 3.61
C ALA A 87 -3.40 -11.42 4.29
N ARG A 88 -2.58 -10.68 3.57
CA ARG A 88 -1.29 -10.18 4.07
C ARG A 88 -1.36 -8.78 4.66
N ALA A 89 -2.43 -8.02 4.41
CA ALA A 89 -2.54 -6.66 4.89
C ALA A 89 -2.78 -6.61 6.40
N ASP A 90 -2.12 -5.67 7.05
CA ASP A 90 -2.37 -5.34 8.46
C ASP A 90 -3.64 -4.50 8.60
N LEU A 91 -3.93 -3.69 7.58
CA LEU A 91 -5.13 -2.87 7.49
C LEU A 91 -5.64 -2.88 6.05
N VAL A 92 -6.93 -3.08 5.89
CA VAL A 92 -7.61 -2.92 4.59
C VAL A 92 -8.56 -1.73 4.70
N VAL A 93 -8.38 -0.76 3.82
CA VAL A 93 -9.26 0.42 3.73
C VAL A 93 -10.06 0.33 2.44
N ASP A 94 -11.37 0.19 2.56
CA ASP A 94 -12.26 0.28 1.41
C ASP A 94 -12.57 1.76 1.15
N ALA A 95 -11.99 2.28 0.08
CA ALA A 95 -12.11 3.68 -0.31
C ALA A 95 -13.19 3.93 -1.36
N THR A 96 -14.08 2.96 -1.60
CA THR A 96 -15.14 3.07 -2.62
C THR A 96 -15.95 4.36 -2.44
N ASP A 97 -16.37 4.65 -1.21
CA ASP A 97 -17.21 5.80 -0.89
C ASP A 97 -16.47 6.89 -0.10
N LEU A 98 -15.13 6.84 -0.09
CA LEU A 98 -14.33 7.78 0.67
C LEU A 98 -13.64 8.82 -0.23
N ALA A 99 -13.58 10.06 0.26
CA ALA A 99 -12.67 11.05 -0.29
C ALA A 99 -11.23 10.67 0.08
N PRO A 100 -10.22 11.13 -0.68
CA PRO A 100 -8.81 10.83 -0.38
C PRO A 100 -8.41 11.19 1.06
N GLU A 101 -8.89 12.31 1.59
CA GLU A 101 -8.60 12.77 2.94
C GLU A 101 -9.17 11.83 4.00
N GLU A 102 -10.36 11.28 3.76
CA GLU A 102 -11.00 10.32 4.66
C GLU A 102 -10.23 9.00 4.70
N ALA A 103 -9.79 8.53 3.53
CA ALA A 103 -8.96 7.32 3.46
C ALA A 103 -7.63 7.52 4.18
N ALA A 104 -6.99 8.66 3.98
CA ALA A 104 -5.73 9.02 4.64
C ALA A 104 -5.89 9.07 6.17
N ASP A 105 -7.00 9.62 6.66
CA ASP A 105 -7.28 9.70 8.09
C ASP A 105 -7.41 8.30 8.71
N ARG A 106 -8.08 7.37 8.04
CA ARG A 106 -8.20 5.99 8.51
C ARG A 106 -6.84 5.30 8.61
N VAL A 107 -5.99 5.50 7.61
CA VAL A 107 -4.63 4.95 7.63
C VAL A 107 -3.84 5.55 8.79
N TRP A 108 -3.91 6.87 8.97
CA TRP A 108 -3.19 7.57 10.02
C TRP A 108 -3.58 7.09 11.42
N VAL A 109 -4.88 6.95 11.69
CA VAL A 109 -5.37 6.46 12.99
C VAL A 109 -4.77 5.09 13.31
N HIS A 110 -4.77 4.18 12.34
CA HIS A 110 -4.21 2.84 12.53
C HIS A 110 -2.70 2.88 12.79
N VAL A 111 -1.96 3.67 12.00
CA VAL A 111 -0.51 3.82 12.17
C VAL A 111 -0.18 4.43 13.53
N ALA A 112 -0.92 5.45 13.94
CA ALA A 112 -0.71 6.11 15.24
C ALA A 112 -0.98 5.16 16.41
N GLU A 113 -2.03 4.35 16.34
CA GLU A 113 -2.33 3.32 17.34
C GLU A 113 -1.21 2.29 17.43
N ARG A 114 -0.68 1.87 16.29
CA ARG A 114 0.41 0.90 16.23
C ARG A 114 1.68 1.45 16.87
N TRP A 115 2.03 2.70 16.59
CA TRP A 115 3.18 3.36 17.18
C TRP A 115 3.02 3.58 18.68
N ALA A 116 1.84 3.98 19.14
CA ALA A 116 1.57 4.14 20.56
C ALA A 116 1.72 2.80 21.30
N SER A 117 1.22 1.71 20.72
CA SER A 117 1.37 0.37 21.28
C SER A 117 2.83 -0.07 21.34
N ALA A 118 3.62 0.21 20.31
CA ALA A 118 5.05 -0.10 20.27
C ALA A 118 5.85 0.73 21.29
N ALA A 119 5.51 2.01 21.44
CA ALA A 119 6.17 2.91 22.41
C ALA A 119 5.87 2.53 23.86
N GLY A 120 4.75 1.87 24.12
CA GLY A 120 4.36 1.40 25.45
C GLY A 120 5.06 0.11 25.88
N ARG A 121 5.88 -0.46 25.03
CA ARG A 121 6.64 -1.69 25.31
C ARG A 121 8.05 -1.36 25.73
#